data_0783b51255849cb8498f9e05e81a1c23
#
_entry.id   0783b51255849cb8498f9e05e81a1c23
#
_cell.length_a   1.000
_cell.length_b   1.000
_cell.length_c   1.000
_cell.angle_alpha   90.00
_cell.angle_beta   90.00
_cell.angle_gamma   90.00
#
_symmetry.space_group_name_H-M   'P 1'
#
loop_
_entity.id
_entity.type
_entity.pdbx_description
1 polymer ?
#
loop_
_entity_poly.entity_id
_entity_poly.type
_entity_poly.pdbx_seq_one_letter_code
_entity_poly.pdbx_strand_id
1 'polypeptide(L)'
;MRKLQSQTQRNARLPALLFALAVAWLPTTALAQRTPDFAAYTVPAEGAVVVTMRQGGTQDRAFLDVDRASGGALSRAVASAAFEGKRGTSLTLHGIGPFSQVTVIGRGEDAITPRLLEDIGALAGSAGASSKAPRMELLWPEAGMAAGGAHLAFGAALGEYRFGIYKTESGNAPKPGQGALVVRISDPEAARSAWTSQWRPVADSVRFARDLVTEPANVIYPESFVDRTRAAFADVPGVEIEVLDVPAMERLKMQSLLAVGQGSARPPRLLVVRYRGAPAGEAPVAFVGKGITFDSGGISIKPGENMWRMKYDMTGAATVTGTVLGLAKRRAKVNAIAVAALAENMPSGNAARPGDVIRTMSGKTYEIMSTDAEGRMVLVDAMWFVQTRDRPRVLIDVATLTGSVSTALGDEYAGLFSRDDALADALLSAGRASGEELWRLPLHPSYAKDLESPIADLRNGGSSGRAGAGVGAHFIGAWVQPGVAWAHLDIASMAWRDDSALPTMPTGASAFGVRLLDRYVRDHIEAGR
;
A
#
# COMPACT_ATOMS: atom_id res chain seq x y z
N MET A 1 60.84 16.51 -64.32
CA MET A 1 59.71 16.47 -65.31
C MET A 1 58.46 15.89 -64.61
N ARG A 2 57.33 16.52 -64.87
CA ARG A 2 55.94 16.19 -64.50
C ARG A 2 55.51 16.45 -63.04
N LYS A 3 54.73 17.54 -62.93
CA LYS A 3 53.89 18.00 -61.91
C LYS A 3 52.73 16.97 -61.62
N LEU A 4 52.41 16.75 -60.35
CA LEU A 4 51.15 16.20 -59.97
C LEU A 4 50.48 17.18 -59.02
N GLN A 5 49.28 17.65 -59.40
CA GLN A 5 48.43 18.60 -58.74
C GLN A 5 47.74 17.94 -57.54
N SER A 6 47.74 18.64 -56.41
CA SER A 6 46.97 18.32 -55.24
C SER A 6 45.51 18.80 -55.43
N GLN A 7 44.55 17.87 -55.41
CA GLN A 7 43.13 18.20 -55.26
C GLN A 7 42.75 18.19 -53.78
N THR A 8 42.42 19.34 -53.28
CA THR A 8 41.81 19.57 -51.99
C THR A 8 40.32 19.15 -52.01
N GLN A 9 40.01 18.04 -51.38
CA GLN A 9 38.60 17.68 -51.07
C GLN A 9 38.11 18.46 -49.85
N ARG A 10 37.15 19.35 -50.09
CA ARG A 10 36.33 20.01 -49.04
C ARG A 10 35.34 19.00 -48.49
N ASN A 11 35.57 18.50 -47.27
CA ASN A 11 34.59 17.76 -46.51
C ASN A 11 33.53 18.73 -45.95
N ALA A 12 32.35 18.74 -46.58
CA ALA A 12 31.14 19.36 -46.04
C ALA A 12 30.62 18.50 -44.88
N ARG A 13 30.76 18.98 -43.67
CA ARG A 13 30.08 18.40 -42.49
C ARG A 13 28.62 18.78 -42.51
N LEU A 14 27.73 17.84 -42.79
CA LEU A 14 26.30 17.94 -42.51
C LEU A 14 26.08 17.86 -40.97
N PRO A 15 25.30 18.73 -40.36
CA PRO A 15 24.93 18.56 -38.97
C PRO A 15 23.90 17.41 -38.85
N ALA A 16 24.24 16.37 -38.11
CA ALA A 16 23.32 15.34 -37.71
C ALA A 16 22.30 15.95 -36.74
N LEU A 17 21.09 16.27 -37.22
CA LEU A 17 19.94 16.57 -36.40
C LEU A 17 19.52 15.24 -35.72
N LEU A 18 19.91 15.08 -34.48
CA LEU A 18 19.33 14.10 -33.55
C LEU A 18 17.88 14.56 -33.24
N PHE A 19 16.91 14.01 -33.97
CA PHE A 19 15.51 14.01 -33.54
C PHE A 19 15.41 13.11 -32.31
N ALA A 20 15.48 13.68 -31.11
CA ALA A 20 15.00 13.03 -29.92
C ALA A 20 13.47 12.94 -30.06
N LEU A 21 12.96 11.79 -30.49
CA LEU A 21 11.55 11.44 -30.31
C LEU A 21 11.30 11.35 -28.80
N ALA A 22 10.88 12.46 -28.20
CA ALA A 22 10.19 12.46 -26.93
C ALA A 22 8.87 11.71 -27.16
N VAL A 23 8.85 10.42 -26.88
CA VAL A 23 7.61 9.67 -26.69
C VAL A 23 6.96 10.29 -25.47
N ALA A 24 6.11 11.28 -25.72
CA ALA A 24 5.20 11.77 -24.69
C ALA A 24 4.28 10.59 -24.33
N TRP A 25 4.59 9.92 -23.25
CA TRP A 25 3.66 9.04 -22.58
C TRP A 25 2.49 9.92 -22.14
N LEU A 26 1.42 9.92 -22.94
CA LEU A 26 0.14 10.44 -22.48
C LEU A 26 -0.16 9.67 -21.18
N PRO A 27 -0.55 10.37 -20.11
CA PRO A 27 -0.98 9.66 -18.91
C PRO A 27 -2.12 8.75 -19.33
N THR A 28 -1.87 7.45 -19.33
CA THR A 28 -2.95 6.46 -19.45
C THR A 28 -3.88 6.80 -18.31
N THR A 29 -5.07 7.27 -18.66
CA THR A 29 -6.12 7.57 -17.68
C THR A 29 -6.28 6.31 -16.85
N ALA A 30 -5.79 6.37 -15.60
CA ALA A 30 -6.12 5.36 -14.61
C ALA A 30 -7.63 5.16 -14.72
N LEU A 31 -8.08 3.90 -14.87
CA LEU A 31 -9.50 3.59 -14.99
C LEU A 31 -10.22 4.37 -13.90
N ALA A 32 -11.07 5.32 -14.30
CA ALA A 32 -11.69 6.25 -13.35
C ALA A 32 -12.39 5.43 -12.27
N GLN A 33 -11.93 5.57 -11.04
CA GLN A 33 -12.55 4.92 -9.89
C GLN A 33 -14.02 5.33 -9.87
N ARG A 34 -14.90 4.34 -9.75
CA ARG A 34 -16.31 4.60 -9.56
C ARG A 34 -16.48 5.24 -8.20
N THR A 35 -17.00 6.45 -8.16
CA THR A 35 -17.32 7.08 -6.89
C THR A 35 -18.67 6.54 -6.44
N PRO A 36 -18.77 5.85 -5.30
CA PRO A 36 -20.05 5.47 -4.74
C PRO A 36 -20.93 6.71 -4.52
N ASP A 37 -22.21 6.62 -4.85
CA ASP A 37 -23.20 7.66 -4.55
C ASP A 37 -24.13 7.20 -3.43
N PHE A 38 -24.88 8.14 -2.87
CA PHE A 38 -25.75 7.89 -1.72
C PHE A 38 -27.16 8.37 -2.03
N ALA A 39 -28.15 7.55 -1.68
CA ALA A 39 -29.56 7.88 -1.82
C ALA A 39 -30.37 7.41 -0.60
N ALA A 40 -31.54 8.03 -0.40
CA ALA A 40 -32.46 7.61 0.63
C ALA A 40 -32.88 6.14 0.41
N TYR A 41 -33.05 5.42 1.50
CA TYR A 41 -33.46 4.02 1.42
C TYR A 41 -34.83 3.86 0.78
N THR A 42 -34.86 3.19 -0.35
CA THR A 42 -36.05 2.69 -1.04
C THR A 42 -35.66 1.46 -1.82
N VAL A 43 -36.53 0.49 -1.96
CA VAL A 43 -36.35 -0.64 -2.88
C VAL A 43 -36.62 -0.12 -4.29
N PRO A 44 -35.68 -0.24 -5.25
CA PRO A 44 -35.93 0.15 -6.63
C PRO A 44 -37.00 -0.74 -7.27
N ALA A 45 -37.72 -0.21 -8.27
CA ALA A 45 -38.77 -0.96 -8.96
C ALA A 45 -38.19 -2.12 -9.80
N GLU A 46 -36.95 -1.96 -10.29
CA GLU A 46 -36.27 -2.95 -11.16
C GLU A 46 -34.75 -2.72 -11.10
N GLY A 47 -33.98 -3.57 -11.76
CA GLY A 47 -32.52 -3.37 -11.96
C GLY A 47 -31.66 -4.34 -11.15
N ALA A 48 -30.45 -3.89 -10.79
CA ALA A 48 -29.51 -4.70 -10.02
C ALA A 48 -29.41 -4.22 -8.58
N VAL A 49 -29.60 -5.12 -7.63
CA VAL A 49 -29.59 -4.82 -6.19
C VAL A 49 -28.60 -5.71 -5.44
N VAL A 50 -28.10 -5.18 -4.34
CA VAL A 50 -27.27 -5.90 -3.36
C VAL A 50 -27.99 -5.84 -2.01
N VAL A 51 -28.17 -6.99 -1.39
CA VAL A 51 -28.76 -7.13 -0.05
C VAL A 51 -27.87 -8.00 0.82
N THR A 52 -28.00 -7.86 2.13
CA THR A 52 -27.33 -8.74 3.08
C THR A 52 -28.23 -9.83 3.57
N MET A 53 -27.65 -10.97 3.92
CA MET A 53 -28.33 -12.08 4.56
C MET A 53 -27.62 -12.47 5.85
N ARG A 54 -28.36 -12.54 6.94
CA ARG A 54 -27.86 -13.04 8.21
C ARG A 54 -27.77 -14.58 8.17
N GLN A 55 -26.72 -15.11 8.78
CA GLN A 55 -26.60 -16.54 9.01
C GLN A 55 -27.53 -16.93 10.18
N GLY A 56 -28.56 -17.72 9.90
CA GLY A 56 -29.57 -18.09 10.88
C GLY A 56 -30.49 -16.93 11.32
N GLY A 57 -31.54 -17.24 12.07
CA GLY A 57 -32.43 -16.27 12.69
C GLY A 57 -33.27 -15.44 11.71
N THR A 58 -33.69 -14.26 12.17
CA THR A 58 -34.50 -13.32 11.39
C THR A 58 -33.62 -12.62 10.34
N GLN A 59 -34.11 -12.57 9.10
CA GLN A 59 -33.39 -11.95 7.99
C GLN A 59 -33.37 -10.42 8.09
N ASP A 60 -32.37 -9.81 7.43
CA ASP A 60 -32.22 -8.37 7.34
C ASP A 60 -33.40 -7.74 6.60
N ARG A 61 -33.78 -6.53 7.01
CA ARG A 61 -34.92 -5.81 6.42
C ARG A 61 -34.81 -5.64 4.91
N ALA A 62 -33.61 -5.29 4.39
CA ALA A 62 -33.40 -5.15 2.95
C ALA A 62 -33.68 -6.45 2.18
N PHE A 63 -33.26 -7.59 2.73
CA PHE A 63 -33.56 -8.91 2.14
C PHE A 63 -35.07 -9.15 2.07
N LEU A 64 -35.78 -8.92 3.18
CA LEU A 64 -37.23 -9.13 3.26
C LEU A 64 -38.02 -8.19 2.33
N ASP A 65 -37.57 -6.94 2.18
CA ASP A 65 -38.20 -5.96 1.30
C ASP A 65 -38.02 -6.34 -0.19
N VAL A 66 -36.84 -6.82 -0.58
CA VAL A 66 -36.58 -7.33 -1.95
C VAL A 66 -37.30 -8.66 -2.20
N ASP A 67 -37.35 -9.54 -1.22
CA ASP A 67 -38.11 -10.80 -1.33
C ASP A 67 -39.61 -10.55 -1.56
N ARG A 68 -40.19 -9.60 -0.81
CA ARG A 68 -41.58 -9.18 -1.02
C ARG A 68 -41.78 -8.58 -2.41
N ALA A 69 -40.89 -7.69 -2.87
CA ALA A 69 -40.97 -7.08 -4.20
C ALA A 69 -40.82 -8.10 -5.33
N SER A 70 -40.16 -9.21 -5.08
CA SER A 70 -40.00 -10.32 -6.03
C SER A 70 -41.06 -11.42 -5.90
N GLY A 71 -42.10 -11.25 -5.07
CA GLY A 71 -43.15 -12.27 -4.82
C GLY A 71 -42.60 -13.56 -4.20
N GLY A 72 -41.59 -13.43 -3.29
CA GLY A 72 -40.94 -14.57 -2.63
C GLY A 72 -39.92 -15.32 -3.50
N ALA A 73 -39.59 -14.80 -4.68
CA ALA A 73 -38.64 -15.47 -5.58
C ALA A 73 -37.21 -15.48 -5.05
N LEU A 74 -36.82 -14.42 -4.30
CA LEU A 74 -35.48 -14.35 -3.72
C LEU A 74 -35.27 -15.47 -2.68
N SER A 75 -36.18 -15.61 -1.72
CA SER A 75 -36.08 -16.66 -0.70
C SER A 75 -36.04 -18.06 -1.31
N ARG A 76 -36.87 -18.33 -2.32
CA ARG A 76 -36.85 -19.64 -3.03
C ARG A 76 -35.52 -19.90 -3.74
N ALA A 77 -34.96 -18.89 -4.41
CA ALA A 77 -33.69 -19.02 -5.12
C ALA A 77 -32.50 -19.21 -4.15
N VAL A 78 -32.48 -18.47 -3.04
CA VAL A 78 -31.46 -18.62 -1.99
C VAL A 78 -31.52 -20.01 -1.35
N ALA A 79 -32.72 -20.50 -1.03
CA ALA A 79 -32.92 -21.85 -0.49
C ALA A 79 -32.49 -22.94 -1.49
N SER A 80 -32.83 -22.78 -2.77
CA SER A 80 -32.40 -23.72 -3.86
C SER A 80 -30.88 -23.74 -4.03
N ALA A 81 -30.20 -22.60 -3.80
CA ALA A 81 -28.74 -22.51 -3.86
C ALA A 81 -28.06 -22.96 -2.55
N ALA A 82 -28.83 -23.38 -1.54
CA ALA A 82 -28.33 -23.71 -0.20
C ALA A 82 -27.37 -22.65 0.39
N PHE A 83 -27.66 -21.35 0.13
CA PHE A 83 -26.83 -20.26 0.62
C PHE A 83 -27.16 -19.95 2.07
N GLU A 84 -26.20 -20.07 2.97
CA GLU A 84 -26.38 -19.98 4.41
C GLU A 84 -26.16 -18.57 4.98
N GLY A 85 -25.64 -17.63 4.20
CA GLY A 85 -25.32 -16.27 4.65
C GLY A 85 -24.08 -16.17 5.54
N LYS A 86 -23.15 -17.12 5.45
CA LYS A 86 -21.85 -17.07 6.17
C LYS A 86 -21.09 -15.79 5.84
N ARG A 87 -20.45 -15.21 6.85
CA ARG A 87 -19.64 -13.99 6.66
C ARG A 87 -18.62 -14.14 5.54
N GLY A 88 -18.49 -13.11 4.72
CA GLY A 88 -17.53 -13.06 3.63
C GLY A 88 -17.93 -13.84 2.38
N THR A 89 -19.13 -14.45 2.36
CA THR A 89 -19.67 -15.17 1.19
C THR A 89 -20.63 -14.29 0.40
N SER A 90 -20.80 -14.58 -0.90
CA SER A 90 -21.80 -13.92 -1.73
C SER A 90 -22.42 -14.87 -2.73
N LEU A 91 -23.68 -14.63 -3.08
CA LEU A 91 -24.45 -15.35 -4.10
C LEU A 91 -25.03 -14.34 -5.08
N THR A 92 -24.74 -14.50 -6.37
CA THR A 92 -25.33 -13.67 -7.42
C THR A 92 -26.39 -14.45 -8.16
N LEU A 93 -27.60 -13.90 -8.20
CA LEU A 93 -28.79 -14.46 -8.84
C LEU A 93 -29.25 -13.53 -9.97
N HIS A 94 -29.79 -14.09 -11.04
CA HIS A 94 -30.30 -13.33 -12.20
C HIS A 94 -31.79 -13.61 -12.42
N GLY A 95 -32.53 -12.57 -12.83
CA GLY A 95 -33.95 -12.71 -13.18
C GLY A 95 -34.85 -13.01 -11.97
N ILE A 96 -34.61 -12.34 -10.83
CA ILE A 96 -35.40 -12.52 -9.60
C ILE A 96 -36.54 -11.49 -9.57
N GLY A 97 -37.73 -11.90 -9.99
CA GLY A 97 -38.88 -10.99 -10.14
C GLY A 97 -38.55 -9.82 -11.07
N PRO A 98 -38.69 -8.56 -10.63
CA PRO A 98 -38.36 -7.39 -11.44
C PRO A 98 -36.85 -7.11 -11.52
N PHE A 99 -36.02 -7.81 -10.72
CA PHE A 99 -34.59 -7.53 -10.63
C PHE A 99 -33.81 -8.33 -11.66
N SER A 100 -33.06 -7.63 -12.51
CA SER A 100 -32.15 -8.27 -13.46
C SER A 100 -31.01 -9.02 -12.79
N GLN A 101 -30.57 -8.53 -11.59
CA GLN A 101 -29.53 -9.14 -10.76
C GLN A 101 -29.82 -8.87 -9.29
N VAL A 102 -29.72 -9.89 -8.45
CA VAL A 102 -29.69 -9.76 -6.99
C VAL A 102 -28.41 -10.38 -6.48
N THR A 103 -27.55 -9.59 -5.83
CA THR A 103 -26.38 -10.11 -5.12
C THR A 103 -26.69 -10.17 -3.62
N VAL A 104 -26.68 -11.37 -3.05
CA VAL A 104 -26.86 -11.60 -1.62
C VAL A 104 -25.51 -11.76 -0.96
N ILE A 105 -25.19 -10.92 0.02
CA ILE A 105 -23.93 -10.95 0.78
C ILE A 105 -24.20 -11.53 2.16
N GLY A 106 -23.50 -12.61 2.49
CA GLY A 106 -23.52 -13.21 3.82
C GLY A 106 -22.77 -12.34 4.81
N ARG A 107 -23.47 -11.89 5.88
CA ARG A 107 -22.86 -11.10 6.94
C ARG A 107 -22.56 -11.87 8.23
N GLY A 108 -22.89 -13.17 8.26
CA GLY A 108 -22.75 -13.99 9.48
C GLY A 108 -23.75 -13.62 10.56
N GLU A 109 -23.43 -13.96 11.79
CA GLU A 109 -24.22 -13.67 12.99
C GLU A 109 -23.71 -12.42 13.74
N ASP A 110 -22.57 -11.87 13.34
CA ASP A 110 -21.84 -10.82 14.03
C ASP A 110 -22.66 -9.53 14.21
N ALA A 111 -22.31 -8.78 15.27
CA ALA A 111 -22.78 -7.43 15.46
C ALA A 111 -22.30 -6.51 14.32
N ILE A 112 -23.10 -5.52 13.98
CA ILE A 112 -22.73 -4.51 12.98
C ILE A 112 -21.60 -3.66 13.53
N THR A 113 -20.46 -3.73 12.87
CA THR A 113 -19.24 -2.95 13.15
C THR A 113 -18.77 -2.23 11.90
N PRO A 114 -17.95 -1.17 12.01
CA PRO A 114 -17.33 -0.54 10.86
C PRO A 114 -16.64 -1.55 9.92
N ARG A 115 -15.90 -2.49 10.49
CA ARG A 115 -15.20 -3.55 9.74
C ARG A 115 -16.17 -4.44 8.96
N LEU A 116 -17.27 -4.86 9.56
CA LEU A 116 -18.28 -5.67 8.86
C LEU A 116 -18.89 -4.90 7.69
N LEU A 117 -19.17 -3.59 7.87
CA LEU A 117 -19.68 -2.74 6.79
C LEU A 117 -18.66 -2.58 5.65
N GLU A 118 -17.38 -2.45 5.97
CA GLU A 118 -16.31 -2.41 4.97
C GLU A 118 -16.21 -3.73 4.19
N ASP A 119 -16.31 -4.89 4.86
CA ASP A 119 -16.31 -6.20 4.20
C ASP A 119 -17.53 -6.36 3.28
N ILE A 120 -18.74 -5.97 3.73
CA ILE A 120 -19.96 -5.98 2.92
C ILE A 120 -19.81 -5.05 1.70
N GLY A 121 -19.36 -3.83 1.94
CA GLY A 121 -19.09 -2.88 0.88
C GLY A 121 -18.11 -3.42 -0.17
N ALA A 122 -17.04 -4.06 0.28
CA ALA A 122 -16.01 -4.62 -0.60
C ALA A 122 -16.55 -5.75 -1.50
N LEU A 123 -17.38 -6.63 -0.96
CA LEU A 123 -18.06 -7.66 -1.76
C LEU A 123 -19.03 -7.04 -2.75
N ALA A 124 -19.76 -5.98 -2.35
CA ALA A 124 -20.65 -5.25 -3.25
C ALA A 124 -19.88 -4.55 -4.38
N GLY A 125 -18.75 -3.91 -4.06
CA GLY A 125 -17.86 -3.28 -5.04
C GLY A 125 -17.27 -4.28 -6.03
N SER A 126 -16.83 -5.44 -5.53
CA SER A 126 -16.32 -6.53 -6.38
C SER A 126 -17.41 -7.09 -7.30
N ALA A 127 -18.63 -7.28 -6.80
CA ALA A 127 -19.79 -7.71 -7.59
C ALA A 127 -20.14 -6.66 -8.67
N GLY A 128 -20.11 -5.36 -8.31
CA GLY A 128 -20.30 -4.24 -9.23
C GLY A 128 -19.25 -4.21 -10.34
N ALA A 129 -17.99 -4.44 -10.01
CA ALA A 129 -16.91 -4.49 -10.99
C ALA A 129 -17.08 -5.63 -12.01
N SER A 130 -17.77 -6.69 -11.65
CA SER A 130 -18.04 -7.85 -12.51
C SER A 130 -19.40 -7.80 -13.18
N SER A 131 -20.29 -6.86 -12.78
CA SER A 131 -21.67 -6.75 -13.29
C SER A 131 -21.72 -6.08 -14.64
N LYS A 132 -22.64 -6.54 -15.48
CA LYS A 132 -23.01 -5.87 -16.75
C LYS A 132 -24.07 -4.78 -16.55
N ALA A 133 -24.67 -4.69 -15.37
CA ALA A 133 -25.65 -3.66 -15.06
C ALA A 133 -24.98 -2.28 -15.04
N PRO A 134 -25.62 -1.23 -15.58
CA PRO A 134 -25.07 0.12 -15.56
C PRO A 134 -24.96 0.65 -14.13
N ARG A 135 -25.84 0.20 -13.23
CA ARG A 135 -25.92 0.65 -11.84
C ARG A 135 -26.29 -0.52 -10.94
N MET A 136 -25.70 -0.59 -9.76
CA MET A 136 -26.06 -1.49 -8.69
C MET A 136 -26.43 -0.71 -7.44
N GLU A 137 -27.46 -1.15 -6.72
CA GLU A 137 -27.96 -0.46 -5.54
C GLU A 137 -27.78 -1.34 -4.30
N LEU A 138 -26.87 -0.94 -3.41
CA LEU A 138 -26.67 -1.60 -2.13
C LEU A 138 -27.69 -1.05 -1.12
N LEU A 139 -28.60 -1.92 -0.69
CA LEU A 139 -29.70 -1.58 0.21
C LEU A 139 -29.29 -1.81 1.65
N TRP A 140 -29.25 -0.72 2.45
CA TRP A 140 -28.87 -0.75 3.86
C TRP A 140 -29.79 0.14 4.71
N PRO A 141 -30.95 -0.37 5.19
CA PRO A 141 -31.92 0.42 5.94
C PRO A 141 -31.57 0.60 7.41
N GLU A 142 -30.56 -0.11 7.92
CA GLU A 142 -30.25 -0.15 9.34
C GLU A 142 -29.85 1.25 9.86
N ALA A 143 -30.53 1.69 10.91
CA ALA A 143 -30.17 2.89 11.64
C ALA A 143 -29.15 2.57 12.75
N GLY A 144 -28.41 3.56 13.20
CA GLY A 144 -27.61 3.43 14.43
C GLY A 144 -26.11 3.62 14.27
N MET A 145 -25.60 3.74 13.05
CA MET A 145 -24.21 4.12 12.80
C MET A 145 -24.18 5.32 11.86
N ALA A 146 -23.96 6.52 12.42
CA ALA A 146 -24.05 7.79 11.70
C ALA A 146 -23.21 7.85 10.40
N ALA A 147 -22.10 7.11 10.33
CA ALA A 147 -21.22 7.01 9.16
C ALA A 147 -21.29 5.65 8.45
N GLY A 148 -22.27 4.80 8.75
CA GLY A 148 -22.33 3.43 8.23
C GLY A 148 -22.29 3.34 6.71
N GLY A 149 -22.99 4.24 6.01
CA GLY A 149 -22.94 4.33 4.56
C GLY A 149 -21.53 4.67 4.02
N ALA A 150 -20.79 5.49 4.73
CA ALA A 150 -19.41 5.82 4.34
C ALA A 150 -18.45 4.63 4.47
N HIS A 151 -18.65 3.75 5.47
CA HIS A 151 -17.90 2.51 5.58
C HIS A 151 -18.24 1.51 4.47
N LEU A 152 -19.53 1.40 4.10
CA LEU A 152 -19.94 0.60 2.94
C LEU A 152 -19.28 1.11 1.65
N ALA A 153 -19.29 2.43 1.44
CA ALA A 153 -18.65 3.05 0.28
C ALA A 153 -17.12 2.86 0.29
N PHE A 154 -16.50 2.97 1.47
CA PHE A 154 -15.07 2.74 1.64
C PHE A 154 -14.69 1.30 1.29
N GLY A 155 -15.41 0.34 1.84
CA GLY A 155 -15.24 -1.06 1.47
C GLY A 155 -15.39 -1.30 -0.02
N ALA A 156 -16.43 -0.73 -0.64
CA ALA A 156 -16.68 -0.87 -2.08
C ALA A 156 -15.50 -0.36 -2.93
N ALA A 157 -14.95 0.80 -2.58
CA ALA A 157 -13.79 1.37 -3.26
C ALA A 157 -12.53 0.48 -3.12
N LEU A 158 -12.39 -0.24 -1.99
CA LEU A 158 -11.28 -1.16 -1.78
C LEU A 158 -11.45 -2.48 -2.56
N GLY A 159 -12.68 -3.02 -2.59
CA GLY A 159 -12.98 -4.32 -3.20
C GLY A 159 -13.12 -4.28 -4.73
N GLU A 160 -13.47 -3.12 -5.30
CA GLU A 160 -13.57 -2.96 -6.75
C GLU A 160 -12.21 -2.84 -7.46
N TYR A 161 -11.11 -2.69 -6.71
CA TYR A 161 -9.78 -2.46 -7.30
C TYR A 161 -9.40 -3.53 -8.30
N ARG A 162 -9.02 -3.10 -9.49
CA ARG A 162 -8.48 -3.93 -10.58
C ARG A 162 -7.37 -3.16 -11.28
N PHE A 163 -6.29 -3.86 -11.60
CA PHE A 163 -5.18 -3.32 -12.37
C PHE A 163 -5.11 -4.03 -13.72
N GLY A 164 -5.39 -3.34 -14.79
CA GLY A 164 -5.48 -3.95 -16.14
C GLY A 164 -4.99 -3.03 -17.26
N ILE A 165 -4.20 -2.00 -16.95
CA ILE A 165 -3.78 -0.96 -17.91
C ILE A 165 -2.95 -1.50 -19.08
N TYR A 166 -2.31 -2.66 -18.93
CA TYR A 166 -1.50 -3.30 -19.96
C TYR A 166 -2.27 -4.34 -20.79
N LYS A 167 -3.55 -4.59 -20.48
CA LYS A 167 -4.36 -5.53 -21.26
C LYS A 167 -4.90 -4.84 -22.50
N THR A 168 -4.51 -5.32 -23.68
CA THR A 168 -4.95 -4.78 -24.99
C THR A 168 -6.30 -5.34 -25.41
N GLU A 169 -6.61 -6.57 -25.03
CA GLU A 169 -7.90 -7.22 -25.25
C GLU A 169 -8.72 -7.20 -23.97
N SER A 170 -9.45 -6.12 -23.74
CA SER A 170 -10.22 -5.94 -22.51
C SER A 170 -11.69 -6.27 -22.71
N GLY A 171 -12.02 -7.52 -23.01
CA GLY A 171 -13.40 -7.99 -22.87
C GLY A 171 -13.97 -7.82 -21.46
N ASN A 172 -13.10 -7.66 -20.47
CA ASN A 172 -13.41 -7.52 -19.04
C ASN A 172 -13.00 -6.18 -18.43
N ALA A 173 -12.48 -5.21 -19.20
CA ALA A 173 -12.26 -3.88 -18.65
C ALA A 173 -13.63 -3.25 -18.33
N PRO A 174 -13.81 -2.70 -17.11
CA PRO A 174 -15.04 -2.01 -16.77
C PRO A 174 -15.27 -0.89 -17.78
N LYS A 175 -16.39 -0.95 -18.51
CA LYS A 175 -16.77 0.16 -19.39
C LYS A 175 -17.16 1.36 -18.51
N PRO A 176 -16.81 2.59 -18.89
CA PRO A 176 -17.26 3.76 -18.16
C PRO A 176 -18.78 3.70 -17.92
N GLY A 177 -19.20 3.88 -16.67
CA GLY A 177 -20.61 3.88 -16.28
C GLY A 177 -21.24 2.50 -16.02
N GLN A 178 -20.54 1.38 -16.21
CA GLN A 178 -21.06 0.07 -15.81
C GLN A 178 -20.77 -0.23 -14.34
N GLY A 179 -21.78 -0.77 -13.63
CA GLY A 179 -21.69 -1.20 -12.24
C GLY A 179 -21.50 -0.04 -11.25
N ALA A 180 -21.88 1.20 -11.58
CA ALA A 180 -21.86 2.30 -10.60
C ALA A 180 -22.63 1.88 -9.35
N LEU A 181 -22.02 2.06 -8.16
CA LEU A 181 -22.63 1.67 -6.90
C LEU A 181 -23.34 2.84 -6.25
N VAL A 182 -24.61 2.62 -5.86
CA VAL A 182 -25.37 3.56 -5.04
C VAL A 182 -25.69 2.88 -3.71
N VAL A 183 -25.30 3.51 -2.61
CA VAL A 183 -25.63 3.05 -1.27
C VAL A 183 -26.95 3.71 -0.84
N ARG A 184 -28.02 2.90 -0.73
CA ARG A 184 -29.31 3.36 -0.24
C ARG A 184 -29.38 3.17 1.26
N ILE A 185 -29.41 4.29 1.96
CA ILE A 185 -29.29 4.34 3.44
C ILE A 185 -30.26 5.36 4.02
N SER A 186 -30.54 5.24 5.33
CA SER A 186 -31.47 6.14 6.04
C SER A 186 -31.01 7.61 6.06
N ASP A 187 -29.70 7.87 6.14
CA ASP A 187 -29.12 9.23 6.14
C ASP A 187 -28.03 9.35 5.06
N PRO A 188 -28.41 9.62 3.79
CA PRO A 188 -27.46 9.71 2.69
C PRO A 188 -26.56 10.93 2.78
N GLU A 189 -27.00 12.05 3.39
CA GLU A 189 -26.18 13.26 3.46
C GLU A 189 -25.06 13.13 4.49
N ALA A 190 -25.34 12.55 5.66
CA ALA A 190 -24.29 12.24 6.64
C ALA A 190 -23.27 11.24 6.07
N ALA A 191 -23.74 10.21 5.35
CA ALA A 191 -22.88 9.25 4.69
C ALA A 191 -21.99 9.90 3.61
N ARG A 192 -22.57 10.77 2.76
CA ARG A 192 -21.83 11.50 1.72
C ARG A 192 -20.77 12.44 2.31
N SER A 193 -21.14 13.16 3.38
CA SER A 193 -20.20 14.05 4.08
C SER A 193 -19.04 13.29 4.67
N ALA A 194 -19.29 12.19 5.40
CA ALA A 194 -18.24 11.35 5.99
C ALA A 194 -17.37 10.68 4.91
N TRP A 195 -17.98 10.19 3.84
CA TRP A 195 -17.25 9.63 2.69
C TRP A 195 -16.28 10.65 2.10
N THR A 196 -16.78 11.83 1.73
CA THR A 196 -15.98 12.83 1.02
C THR A 196 -14.85 13.39 1.88
N SER A 197 -15.11 13.64 3.17
CA SER A 197 -14.13 14.29 4.05
C SER A 197 -13.15 13.32 4.71
N GLN A 198 -13.54 12.07 4.93
CA GLN A 198 -12.78 11.16 5.77
C GLN A 198 -12.30 9.89 5.04
N TRP A 199 -13.17 9.23 4.26
CA TRP A 199 -12.88 7.88 3.78
C TRP A 199 -12.39 7.81 2.35
N ARG A 200 -12.92 8.67 1.47
CA ARG A 200 -12.44 8.78 0.09
C ARG A 200 -10.95 9.11 -0.01
N PRO A 201 -10.40 10.07 0.77
CA PRO A 201 -8.96 10.33 0.81
C PRO A 201 -8.12 9.10 1.11
N VAL A 202 -8.57 8.26 2.06
CA VAL A 202 -7.87 7.01 2.41
C VAL A 202 -8.01 5.97 1.31
N ALA A 203 -9.20 5.80 0.72
CA ALA A 203 -9.42 4.89 -0.40
C ALA A 203 -8.54 5.23 -1.61
N ASP A 204 -8.47 6.53 -1.99
CA ASP A 204 -7.61 7.03 -3.06
C ASP A 204 -6.13 6.75 -2.77
N SER A 205 -5.72 6.83 -1.51
CA SER A 205 -4.34 6.58 -1.08
C SER A 205 -3.98 5.10 -1.07
N VAL A 206 -4.89 4.23 -0.67
CA VAL A 206 -4.72 2.78 -0.80
C VAL A 206 -4.58 2.41 -2.28
N ARG A 207 -5.41 2.98 -3.15
CA ARG A 207 -5.31 2.76 -4.59
C ARG A 207 -3.97 3.23 -5.15
N PHE A 208 -3.53 4.45 -4.79
CA PHE A 208 -2.23 4.98 -5.20
C PHE A 208 -1.09 4.02 -4.83
N ALA A 209 -1.08 3.52 -3.59
CA ALA A 209 -0.08 2.57 -3.14
C ALA A 209 -0.17 1.23 -3.91
N ARG A 210 -1.37 0.72 -4.15
CA ARG A 210 -1.58 -0.51 -4.96
C ARG A 210 -1.11 -0.35 -6.39
N ASP A 211 -1.39 0.80 -7.01
CA ASP A 211 -0.97 1.08 -8.38
C ASP A 211 0.56 1.09 -8.49
N LEU A 212 1.26 1.75 -7.55
CA LEU A 212 2.73 1.74 -7.49
C LEU A 212 3.31 0.33 -7.40
N VAL A 213 2.78 -0.49 -6.47
CA VAL A 213 3.28 -1.84 -6.19
C VAL A 213 2.97 -2.84 -7.31
N THR A 214 1.86 -2.63 -8.03
CA THR A 214 1.45 -3.53 -9.11
C THR A 214 2.21 -3.27 -10.40
N GLU A 215 2.68 -2.06 -10.62
CA GLU A 215 3.47 -1.68 -11.81
C GLU A 215 4.69 -2.59 -12.00
N PRO A 216 5.06 -2.94 -13.23
CA PRO A 216 6.27 -3.68 -13.50
C PRO A 216 7.52 -2.81 -13.37
N ALA A 217 8.66 -3.42 -13.03
CA ALA A 217 9.92 -2.72 -12.75
C ALA A 217 10.52 -1.96 -13.96
N ASN A 218 10.12 -2.28 -15.18
CA ASN A 218 10.49 -1.49 -16.35
C ASN A 218 9.74 -0.15 -16.45
N VAL A 219 8.68 0.04 -15.65
CA VAL A 219 7.88 1.27 -15.58
C VAL A 219 8.10 1.99 -14.25
N ILE A 220 8.15 1.24 -13.14
CA ILE A 220 8.35 1.82 -11.80
C ILE A 220 9.77 1.52 -11.30
N TYR A 221 10.54 2.57 -11.12
CA TYR A 221 11.91 2.59 -10.61
C TYR A 221 12.10 3.88 -9.78
N PRO A 222 13.23 4.10 -9.10
CA PRO A 222 13.34 5.20 -8.13
C PRO A 222 12.88 6.57 -8.64
N GLU A 223 13.26 6.97 -9.86
CA GLU A 223 12.85 8.27 -10.42
C GLU A 223 11.36 8.32 -10.74
N SER A 224 10.82 7.31 -11.41
CA SER A 224 9.40 7.29 -11.78
C SER A 224 8.48 7.17 -10.56
N PHE A 225 8.93 6.53 -9.47
CA PHE A 225 8.23 6.55 -8.19
C PHE A 225 8.12 7.99 -7.65
N VAL A 226 9.23 8.75 -7.70
CA VAL A 226 9.24 10.17 -7.32
C VAL A 226 8.27 10.99 -8.18
N ASP A 227 8.28 10.80 -9.49
CA ASP A 227 7.41 11.55 -10.41
C ASP A 227 5.94 11.24 -10.17
N ARG A 228 5.59 9.97 -9.97
CA ARG A 228 4.23 9.56 -9.59
C ARG A 228 3.79 10.15 -8.25
N THR A 229 4.71 10.21 -7.29
CA THR A 229 4.42 10.85 -6.00
C THR A 229 4.18 12.35 -6.16
N ARG A 230 5.03 13.07 -6.89
CA ARG A 230 4.84 14.49 -7.16
C ARG A 230 3.48 14.76 -7.82
N ALA A 231 3.10 13.95 -8.79
CA ALA A 231 1.80 14.06 -9.45
C ALA A 231 0.62 13.84 -8.48
N ALA A 232 0.72 12.85 -7.59
CA ALA A 232 -0.33 12.55 -6.61
C ALA A 232 -0.53 13.66 -5.56
N PHE A 233 0.52 14.44 -5.27
CA PHE A 233 0.52 15.52 -4.29
C PHE A 233 0.40 16.92 -4.90
N ALA A 234 0.30 17.07 -6.23
CA ALA A 234 0.38 18.37 -6.92
C ALA A 234 -0.58 19.43 -6.36
N ASP A 235 -1.82 19.03 -6.06
CA ASP A 235 -2.87 19.94 -5.57
C ASP A 235 -3.18 19.74 -4.08
N VAL A 236 -2.26 19.13 -3.31
CA VAL A 236 -2.48 18.84 -1.89
C VAL A 236 -1.82 19.92 -1.04
N PRO A 237 -2.60 20.74 -0.32
CA PRO A 237 -2.05 21.84 0.45
C PRO A 237 -1.26 21.37 1.68
N GLY A 238 -0.29 22.18 2.11
CA GLY A 238 0.50 21.91 3.31
C GLY A 238 1.57 20.83 3.14
N VAL A 239 1.88 20.45 1.91
CA VAL A 239 2.87 19.43 1.58
C VAL A 239 4.13 20.05 0.98
N GLU A 240 5.28 19.56 1.43
CA GLU A 240 6.61 19.83 0.89
C GLU A 240 7.26 18.52 0.47
N ILE A 241 7.82 18.47 -0.75
CA ILE A 241 8.51 17.29 -1.28
C ILE A 241 9.98 17.63 -1.50
N GLU A 242 10.86 16.86 -0.85
CA GLU A 242 12.31 16.91 -1.04
C GLU A 242 12.78 15.59 -1.66
N VAL A 243 13.70 15.68 -2.61
CA VAL A 243 14.30 14.49 -3.25
C VAL A 243 15.81 14.65 -3.19
N LEU A 244 16.48 13.69 -2.58
CA LEU A 244 17.94 13.60 -2.61
C LEU A 244 18.36 12.67 -3.74
N ASP A 245 19.16 13.19 -4.65
CA ASP A 245 19.84 12.45 -5.69
C ASP A 245 21.18 11.86 -5.19
N VAL A 246 21.88 11.13 -6.04
CA VAL A 246 23.17 10.51 -5.69
C VAL A 246 24.16 11.54 -5.14
N PRO A 247 24.45 12.70 -5.81
CA PRO A 247 25.37 13.69 -5.27
C PRO A 247 24.94 14.26 -3.90
N ALA A 248 23.65 14.44 -3.66
CA ALA A 248 23.14 14.90 -2.37
C ALA A 248 23.34 13.86 -1.27
N MET A 249 23.07 12.59 -1.57
CA MET A 249 23.29 11.48 -0.64
C MET A 249 24.78 11.24 -0.35
N GLU A 250 25.67 11.41 -1.33
CA GLU A 250 27.13 11.34 -1.14
C GLU A 250 27.61 12.43 -0.15
N ARG A 251 27.17 13.69 -0.32
CA ARG A 251 27.49 14.78 0.61
C ARG A 251 27.03 14.48 2.04
N LEU A 252 25.91 13.79 2.20
CA LEU A 252 25.36 13.37 3.49
C LEU A 252 25.95 12.05 3.99
N LYS A 253 26.85 11.42 3.22
CA LYS A 253 27.47 10.12 3.54
C LYS A 253 26.46 8.97 3.72
N MET A 254 25.41 8.97 2.94
CA MET A 254 24.36 7.93 2.95
C MET A 254 24.82 6.70 2.16
N GLN A 255 25.99 6.14 2.55
CA GLN A 255 26.64 5.09 1.78
C GLN A 255 25.87 3.75 1.82
N SER A 256 25.00 3.56 2.81
CA SER A 256 24.19 2.34 2.92
C SER A 256 23.11 2.29 1.83
N LEU A 257 22.39 3.39 1.60
CA LEU A 257 21.41 3.47 0.51
C LEU A 257 22.11 3.43 -0.86
N LEU A 258 23.23 4.14 -1.00
CA LEU A 258 24.02 4.18 -2.24
C LEU A 258 24.56 2.80 -2.61
N ALA A 259 25.07 2.02 -1.65
CA ALA A 259 25.62 0.68 -1.88
C ALA A 259 24.59 -0.28 -2.50
N VAL A 260 23.32 -0.21 -2.07
CA VAL A 260 22.27 -1.06 -2.64
C VAL A 260 22.00 -0.70 -4.10
N GLY A 261 21.92 0.60 -4.40
CA GLY A 261 21.56 1.07 -5.75
C GLY A 261 22.70 1.11 -6.76
N GLN A 262 23.97 0.96 -6.33
CA GLN A 262 25.13 1.18 -7.22
C GLN A 262 25.26 0.12 -8.33
N GLY A 263 24.61 -1.03 -8.17
CA GLY A 263 24.59 -2.09 -9.18
C GLY A 263 23.60 -1.86 -10.31
N SER A 264 22.65 -0.96 -10.12
CA SER A 264 21.60 -0.66 -11.11
C SER A 264 21.99 0.46 -12.07
N ALA A 265 21.43 0.41 -13.28
CA ALA A 265 21.42 1.55 -14.22
C ALA A 265 20.40 2.63 -13.80
N ARG A 266 19.56 2.36 -12.81
CA ARG A 266 18.55 3.27 -12.25
C ARG A 266 19.04 3.82 -10.91
N PRO A 267 19.52 5.07 -10.86
CA PRO A 267 20.16 5.58 -9.66
C PRO A 267 19.16 5.72 -8.47
N PRO A 268 19.62 5.44 -7.24
CA PRO A 268 18.78 5.52 -6.06
C PRO A 268 18.32 6.96 -5.78
N ARG A 269 17.24 7.08 -5.00
CA ARG A 269 16.68 8.34 -4.52
C ARG A 269 16.23 8.21 -3.07
N LEU A 270 16.40 9.27 -2.29
CA LEU A 270 15.66 9.42 -1.03
C LEU A 270 14.55 10.45 -1.26
N LEU A 271 13.31 10.00 -1.17
CA LEU A 271 12.13 10.86 -1.29
C LEU A 271 11.59 11.17 0.09
N VAL A 272 11.42 12.45 0.40
CA VAL A 272 10.87 12.92 1.68
C VAL A 272 9.64 13.77 1.40
N VAL A 273 8.50 13.37 1.96
CA VAL A 273 7.23 14.11 1.85
C VAL A 273 6.84 14.57 3.25
N ARG A 274 6.81 15.88 3.47
CA ARG A 274 6.42 16.50 4.74
C ARG A 274 5.04 17.11 4.63
N TYR A 275 4.12 16.68 5.46
CA TYR A 275 2.80 17.28 5.62
C TYR A 275 2.71 18.06 6.92
N ARG A 276 2.24 19.30 6.83
CA ARG A 276 2.09 20.25 7.95
C ARG A 276 0.61 20.47 8.24
N GLY A 277 0.01 19.57 9.01
CA GLY A 277 -1.41 19.64 9.39
C GLY A 277 -1.64 20.11 10.83
N ALA A 278 -0.58 20.28 11.62
CA ALA A 278 -0.60 20.76 13.00
C ALA A 278 0.22 22.04 13.16
N PRO A 279 0.14 22.75 14.31
CA PRO A 279 0.90 23.97 14.57
C PRO A 279 2.41 23.79 14.35
N ALA A 280 3.05 24.88 13.92
CA ALA A 280 4.50 24.93 13.79
C ALA A 280 5.17 24.66 15.15
N GLY A 281 6.22 23.83 15.14
CA GLY A 281 6.94 23.44 16.36
C GLY A 281 6.45 22.15 17.01
N GLU A 282 5.30 21.61 16.60
CA GLU A 282 4.89 20.28 17.05
C GLU A 282 5.71 19.19 16.34
N ALA A 283 6.35 18.32 17.15
CA ALA A 283 7.20 17.25 16.63
C ALA A 283 6.39 16.28 15.75
N PRO A 284 6.88 15.96 14.55
CA PRO A 284 6.15 15.13 13.60
C PRO A 284 6.11 13.64 14.00
N VAL A 285 5.22 12.90 13.35
CA VAL A 285 5.29 11.44 13.25
C VAL A 285 5.99 11.10 11.93
N ALA A 286 7.06 10.30 11.96
CA ALA A 286 7.79 9.89 10.78
C ALA A 286 7.49 8.42 10.42
N PHE A 287 7.19 8.20 9.14
CA PHE A 287 7.02 6.90 8.53
C PHE A 287 8.14 6.70 7.52
N VAL A 288 8.94 5.64 7.67
CA VAL A 288 10.07 5.34 6.79
C VAL A 288 9.79 4.03 6.06
N GLY A 289 9.86 4.03 4.73
CA GLY A 289 9.49 2.87 3.92
C GLY A 289 10.66 2.29 3.12
N LYS A 290 10.83 0.96 3.17
CA LYS A 290 11.65 0.23 2.20
C LYS A 290 11.09 0.43 0.81
N GLY A 291 11.93 0.88 -0.12
CA GLY A 291 11.56 1.23 -1.48
C GLY A 291 12.41 0.52 -2.53
N ILE A 292 12.57 -0.79 -2.41
CA ILE A 292 13.31 -1.56 -3.41
C ILE A 292 12.38 -1.82 -4.60
N THR A 293 12.57 -1.06 -5.67
CA THR A 293 11.66 -1.09 -6.84
C THR A 293 11.75 -2.39 -7.63
N PHE A 294 12.88 -3.08 -7.55
CA PHE A 294 13.04 -4.48 -7.91
C PHE A 294 14.21 -5.09 -7.14
N ASP A 295 14.01 -6.28 -6.61
CA ASP A 295 15.04 -6.99 -5.86
C ASP A 295 15.43 -8.31 -6.52
N SER A 296 16.58 -8.31 -7.20
CA SER A 296 17.18 -9.54 -7.71
C SER A 296 17.99 -10.29 -6.66
N GLY A 297 18.22 -9.70 -5.48
CA GLY A 297 19.18 -10.12 -4.46
C GLY A 297 20.57 -9.52 -4.66
N GLY A 298 20.83 -8.85 -5.76
CA GLY A 298 22.16 -8.36 -6.12
C GLY A 298 23.14 -9.52 -6.42
N ILE A 299 24.37 -9.45 -5.89
CA ILE A 299 25.37 -10.54 -6.03
C ILE A 299 24.93 -11.82 -5.31
N SER A 300 24.23 -11.70 -4.17
CA SER A 300 23.56 -12.83 -3.51
C SER A 300 22.22 -13.12 -4.19
N ILE A 301 22.29 -13.57 -5.46
CA ILE A 301 21.14 -13.62 -6.37
C ILE A 301 20.04 -14.59 -5.87
N LYS A 302 18.79 -14.14 -5.97
CA LYS A 302 17.62 -14.96 -5.66
C LYS A 302 17.42 -16.07 -6.70
N PRO A 303 16.73 -17.18 -6.35
CA PRO A 303 16.23 -18.13 -7.33
C PRO A 303 15.33 -17.44 -8.36
N GLY A 304 15.36 -17.90 -9.62
CA GLY A 304 14.50 -17.34 -10.68
C GLY A 304 13.00 -17.58 -10.45
N GLU A 305 12.66 -18.64 -9.71
CA GLU A 305 11.29 -18.93 -9.32
C GLU A 305 10.70 -17.81 -8.46
N ASN A 306 9.55 -17.30 -8.88
CA ASN A 306 8.85 -16.18 -8.21
C ASN A 306 9.63 -14.84 -8.14
N MET A 307 10.79 -14.71 -8.77
CA MET A 307 11.53 -13.45 -8.78
C MET A 307 10.72 -12.30 -9.38
N TRP A 308 9.81 -12.56 -10.32
CA TRP A 308 8.92 -11.56 -10.90
C TRP A 308 8.08 -10.81 -9.85
N ARG A 309 7.83 -11.43 -8.70
CA ARG A 309 7.10 -10.83 -7.58
C ARG A 309 7.90 -9.72 -6.89
N MET A 310 9.22 -9.70 -7.02
CA MET A 310 10.11 -8.76 -6.34
C MET A 310 9.89 -7.29 -6.76
N LYS A 311 9.01 -7.01 -7.70
CA LYS A 311 8.45 -5.68 -7.94
C LYS A 311 7.65 -5.14 -6.74
N TYR A 312 7.12 -6.02 -5.86
CA TYR A 312 6.39 -5.63 -4.67
C TYR A 312 7.28 -5.17 -3.50
N ASP A 313 8.58 -5.29 -3.64
CA ASP A 313 9.56 -5.05 -2.57
C ASP A 313 9.73 -3.56 -2.20
N MET A 314 8.95 -2.71 -2.85
CA MET A 314 8.78 -1.29 -2.52
C MET A 314 7.48 -1.00 -1.78
N THR A 315 6.74 -2.01 -1.32
CA THR A 315 5.44 -1.81 -0.66
C THR A 315 5.58 -0.92 0.58
N GLY A 316 6.69 -1.02 1.33
CA GLY A 316 6.95 -0.13 2.45
C GLY A 316 6.93 1.36 2.06
N ALA A 317 7.67 1.73 1.01
CA ALA A 317 7.69 3.09 0.48
C ALA A 317 6.31 3.55 -0.04
N ALA A 318 5.61 2.68 -0.76
CA ALA A 318 4.26 2.97 -1.25
C ALA A 318 3.27 3.17 -0.10
N THR A 319 3.36 2.35 0.96
CA THR A 319 2.54 2.46 2.17
C THR A 319 2.76 3.80 2.88
N VAL A 320 4.01 4.16 3.20
CA VAL A 320 4.26 5.40 3.95
C VAL A 320 3.91 6.64 3.14
N THR A 321 4.17 6.63 1.84
CA THR A 321 3.80 7.73 0.93
C THR A 321 2.28 7.83 0.80
N GLY A 322 1.59 6.70 0.60
CA GLY A 322 0.12 6.63 0.57
C GLY A 322 -0.51 7.08 1.88
N THR A 323 0.07 6.71 3.03
CA THR A 323 -0.41 7.16 4.34
C THR A 323 -0.38 8.69 4.43
N VAL A 324 0.76 9.33 4.13
CA VAL A 324 0.87 10.80 4.20
C VAL A 324 -0.04 11.48 3.17
N LEU A 325 -0.25 10.87 1.99
CA LEU A 325 -1.23 11.35 1.01
C LEU A 325 -2.65 11.37 1.58
N GLY A 326 -3.08 10.30 2.23
CA GLY A 326 -4.39 10.19 2.88
C GLY A 326 -4.56 11.20 4.01
N LEU A 327 -3.56 11.30 4.88
CA LEU A 327 -3.54 12.27 5.97
C LEU A 327 -3.67 13.72 5.44
N ALA A 328 -2.92 14.06 4.42
CA ALA A 328 -2.94 15.41 3.84
C ALA A 328 -4.27 15.70 3.12
N LYS A 329 -4.77 14.78 2.31
CA LYS A 329 -6.07 14.94 1.60
C LYS A 329 -7.26 15.04 2.55
N ARG A 330 -7.26 14.30 3.70
CA ARG A 330 -8.32 14.45 4.70
C ARG A 330 -8.08 15.58 5.70
N ARG A 331 -7.00 16.34 5.52
CA ARG A 331 -6.61 17.47 6.39
C ARG A 331 -6.44 17.06 7.85
N ALA A 332 -5.74 15.94 8.06
CA ALA A 332 -5.42 15.42 9.39
C ALA A 332 -4.67 16.46 10.22
N LYS A 333 -5.03 16.58 11.50
CA LYS A 333 -4.37 17.52 12.41
C LYS A 333 -3.08 16.93 12.99
N VAL A 334 -2.09 16.70 12.13
CA VAL A 334 -0.81 16.10 12.47
C VAL A 334 0.29 16.64 11.56
N ASN A 335 1.50 16.82 12.09
CA ASN A 335 2.69 16.93 11.26
C ASN A 335 3.20 15.51 10.97
N ALA A 336 3.24 15.11 9.71
CA ALA A 336 3.61 13.78 9.29
C ALA A 336 4.68 13.80 8.20
N ILE A 337 5.59 12.85 8.23
CA ILE A 337 6.67 12.73 7.26
C ILE A 337 6.66 11.31 6.70
N ALA A 338 6.66 11.18 5.38
CA ALA A 338 7.01 9.94 4.71
C ALA A 338 8.43 10.05 4.15
N VAL A 339 9.25 9.04 4.42
CA VAL A 339 10.59 8.90 3.84
C VAL A 339 10.63 7.58 3.07
N ALA A 340 10.77 7.65 1.74
CA ALA A 340 10.90 6.49 0.88
C ALA A 340 12.36 6.31 0.46
N ALA A 341 12.99 5.23 0.91
CA ALA A 341 14.36 4.86 0.57
C ALA A 341 14.35 4.01 -0.71
N LEU A 342 14.49 4.68 -1.86
CA LEU A 342 14.26 4.08 -3.18
C LEU A 342 15.58 3.60 -3.80
N ALA A 343 15.66 2.32 -4.14
CA ALA A 343 16.76 1.72 -4.88
C ALA A 343 16.27 0.54 -5.72
N GLU A 344 17.07 0.11 -6.68
CA GLU A 344 16.89 -1.14 -7.40
C GLU A 344 18.13 -2.02 -7.13
N ASN A 345 17.93 -3.23 -6.57
CA ASN A 345 19.01 -4.13 -6.19
C ASN A 345 19.34 -5.10 -7.34
N MET A 346 20.41 -4.79 -8.07
CA MET A 346 20.80 -5.52 -9.28
C MET A 346 22.27 -6.00 -9.24
N PRO A 347 22.58 -7.17 -9.80
CA PRO A 347 23.95 -7.61 -9.98
C PRO A 347 24.62 -6.86 -11.14
N SER A 348 25.83 -6.38 -10.92
CA SER A 348 26.69 -5.83 -11.97
C SER A 348 28.14 -5.80 -11.52
N GLY A 349 29.05 -5.36 -12.40
CA GLY A 349 30.45 -5.15 -12.05
C GLY A 349 30.67 -4.07 -10.98
N ASN A 350 29.69 -3.20 -10.75
CA ASN A 350 29.74 -2.13 -9.75
C ASN A 350 28.94 -2.45 -8.48
N ALA A 351 28.23 -3.59 -8.43
CA ALA A 351 27.38 -3.93 -7.28
C ALA A 351 28.19 -4.14 -6.01
N ALA A 352 27.57 -3.85 -4.86
CA ALA A 352 28.11 -4.21 -3.56
C ALA A 352 28.23 -5.74 -3.42
N ARG A 353 29.18 -6.19 -2.61
CA ARG A 353 29.53 -7.62 -2.50
C ARG A 353 29.46 -8.08 -1.05
N PRO A 354 29.16 -9.34 -0.80
CA PRO A 354 29.44 -9.94 0.50
C PRO A 354 30.91 -9.73 0.92
N GLY A 355 31.13 -9.32 2.18
CA GLY A 355 32.43 -8.94 2.73
C GLY A 355 32.78 -7.46 2.61
N ASP A 356 32.05 -6.66 1.83
CA ASP A 356 32.24 -5.21 1.81
C ASP A 356 31.80 -4.60 3.14
N VAL A 357 32.55 -3.59 3.63
CA VAL A 357 32.18 -2.82 4.85
C VAL A 357 31.64 -1.47 4.47
N ILE A 358 30.42 -1.20 4.90
CA ILE A 358 29.72 0.05 4.62
C ILE A 358 29.72 0.96 5.85
N ARG A 359 30.08 2.23 5.66
CA ARG A 359 29.95 3.28 6.68
C ARG A 359 28.68 4.09 6.40
N THR A 360 27.71 4.00 7.30
CA THR A 360 26.42 4.70 7.18
C THR A 360 26.53 6.19 7.47
N MET A 361 25.47 6.94 7.20
CA MET A 361 25.34 8.37 7.52
C MET A 361 25.59 8.65 9.02
N SER A 362 25.27 7.71 9.91
CA SER A 362 25.50 7.85 11.36
C SER A 362 26.99 7.75 11.76
N GLY A 363 27.85 7.29 10.84
CA GLY A 363 29.24 6.95 11.11
C GLY A 363 29.47 5.49 11.54
N LYS A 364 28.44 4.77 12.00
CA LYS A 364 28.53 3.33 12.27
C LYS A 364 28.81 2.54 11.01
N THR A 365 29.44 1.38 11.16
CA THR A 365 29.81 0.47 10.07
C THR A 365 29.08 -0.85 10.18
N TYR A 366 28.87 -1.48 9.04
CA TYR A 366 28.47 -2.89 9.01
C TYR A 366 29.12 -3.62 7.85
N GLU A 367 29.35 -4.92 8.06
CA GLU A 367 29.81 -5.88 7.05
C GLU A 367 28.62 -6.46 6.29
N ILE A 368 28.68 -6.50 4.98
CA ILE A 368 27.66 -7.17 4.15
C ILE A 368 27.90 -8.67 4.18
N MET A 369 26.96 -9.44 4.73
CA MET A 369 26.95 -10.90 4.64
C MET A 369 26.15 -11.39 3.46
N SER A 370 25.08 -10.67 3.13
CA SER A 370 24.21 -10.93 1.99
C SER A 370 23.74 -9.63 1.37
N THR A 371 23.88 -9.49 0.07
CA THR A 371 23.31 -8.36 -0.68
C THR A 371 21.78 -8.48 -0.86
N ASP A 372 21.20 -9.63 -0.53
CA ASP A 372 19.75 -9.91 -0.45
C ASP A 372 19.16 -9.52 0.93
N ALA A 373 19.95 -8.89 1.78
CA ALA A 373 19.52 -8.24 3.02
C ALA A 373 19.57 -6.70 2.87
N GLU A 374 19.21 -6.19 1.72
CA GLU A 374 19.31 -4.82 1.23
C GLU A 374 18.26 -3.88 1.85
N GLY A 375 17.06 -4.41 2.16
CA GLY A 375 15.97 -3.63 2.71
C GLY A 375 16.34 -2.94 4.02
N ARG A 376 17.01 -3.65 4.92
CA ARG A 376 17.53 -3.06 6.15
C ARG A 376 18.66 -2.05 5.90
N MET A 377 19.43 -2.23 4.83
CA MET A 377 20.51 -1.32 4.44
C MET A 377 19.96 0.04 3.96
N VAL A 378 18.93 0.06 3.12
CA VAL A 378 18.33 1.32 2.65
C VAL A 378 17.62 2.09 3.78
N LEU A 379 17.05 1.36 4.76
CA LEU A 379 16.32 1.96 5.87
C LEU A 379 17.22 2.73 6.85
N VAL A 380 18.41 2.23 7.16
CA VAL A 380 19.22 2.81 8.25
C VAL A 380 19.68 4.24 7.96
N ASP A 381 20.06 4.58 6.73
CA ASP A 381 20.40 5.95 6.35
C ASP A 381 19.16 6.85 6.33
N ALA A 382 18.03 6.36 5.81
CA ALA A 382 16.76 7.09 5.78
C ALA A 382 16.23 7.41 7.18
N MET A 383 16.29 6.44 8.08
CA MET A 383 15.90 6.60 9.48
C MET A 383 16.82 7.58 10.21
N TRP A 384 18.14 7.48 10.02
CA TRP A 384 19.09 8.40 10.61
C TRP A 384 18.87 9.83 10.12
N PHE A 385 18.63 10.01 8.82
CA PHE A 385 18.34 11.30 8.22
C PHE A 385 17.14 11.99 8.87
N VAL A 386 16.00 11.33 8.97
CA VAL A 386 14.78 11.94 9.52
C VAL A 386 14.89 12.21 11.01
N GLN A 387 15.56 11.34 11.76
CA GLN A 387 15.78 11.54 13.21
C GLN A 387 16.65 12.76 13.49
N THR A 388 17.72 12.97 12.72
CA THR A 388 18.65 14.08 12.93
C THR A 388 18.11 15.41 12.44
N ARG A 389 17.33 15.41 11.37
CA ARG A 389 16.85 16.61 10.72
C ARG A 389 15.49 17.08 11.23
N ASP A 390 14.55 16.15 11.38
CA ASP A 390 13.15 16.44 11.65
C ASP A 390 12.74 16.13 13.10
N ARG A 391 13.53 15.37 13.85
CA ARG A 391 13.34 15.01 15.28
C ARG A 391 11.93 14.53 15.57
N PRO A 392 11.47 13.45 14.95
CA PRO A 392 10.11 12.95 15.14
C PRO A 392 9.90 12.43 16.57
N ARG A 393 8.67 12.62 17.09
CA ARG A 393 8.27 12.02 18.38
C ARG A 393 8.03 10.51 18.29
N VAL A 394 7.64 10.04 17.09
CA VAL A 394 7.43 8.62 16.77
C VAL A 394 8.04 8.33 15.42
N LEU A 395 8.74 7.21 15.33
CA LEU A 395 9.35 6.69 14.13
C LEU A 395 8.81 5.28 13.86
N ILE A 396 8.11 5.10 12.75
CA ILE A 396 7.61 3.79 12.32
C ILE A 396 8.23 3.47 10.97
N ASP A 397 8.99 2.38 10.90
CA ASP A 397 9.45 1.91 9.60
C ASP A 397 8.64 0.71 9.10
N VAL A 398 8.47 0.62 7.77
CA VAL A 398 7.64 -0.36 7.10
C VAL A 398 8.43 -1.01 5.98
N ALA A 399 8.55 -2.33 6.01
CA ALA A 399 9.35 -3.04 5.02
C ALA A 399 8.81 -4.45 4.73
N THR A 400 8.93 -4.87 3.48
CA THR A 400 8.91 -6.27 3.07
C THR A 400 10.27 -6.86 3.36
N LEU A 401 10.53 -7.15 4.66
CA LEU A 401 11.92 -7.34 5.08
C LEU A 401 12.38 -8.78 5.03
N THR A 402 11.55 -9.72 5.54
CA THR A 402 12.04 -11.09 5.74
C THR A 402 11.03 -12.16 5.31
N GLY A 403 11.53 -13.21 4.65
CA GLY A 403 10.72 -14.41 4.41
C GLY A 403 10.38 -15.16 5.72
N SER A 404 11.16 -14.95 6.78
CA SER A 404 10.92 -15.60 8.07
C SER A 404 9.65 -15.09 8.77
N VAL A 405 9.22 -13.85 8.55
CA VAL A 405 7.93 -13.37 9.08
C VAL A 405 6.78 -14.08 8.38
N SER A 406 6.85 -14.29 7.06
CA SER A 406 5.84 -15.03 6.31
C SER A 406 5.77 -16.50 6.74
N THR A 407 6.92 -17.12 7.02
CA THR A 407 6.97 -18.49 7.53
C THR A 407 6.35 -18.60 8.93
N ALA A 408 6.52 -17.57 9.77
CA ALA A 408 6.03 -17.58 11.15
C ALA A 408 4.54 -17.20 11.27
N LEU A 409 4.05 -16.29 10.45
CA LEU A 409 2.73 -15.65 10.61
C LEU A 409 1.75 -15.95 9.45
N GLY A 410 2.20 -16.65 8.40
CA GLY A 410 1.39 -16.92 7.22
C GLY A 410 0.98 -15.62 6.53
N ASP A 411 -0.25 -15.61 6.00
CA ASP A 411 -0.86 -14.47 5.30
C ASP A 411 -1.87 -13.72 6.18
N GLU A 412 -1.87 -13.94 7.50
CA GLU A 412 -2.87 -13.39 8.41
C GLU A 412 -2.38 -12.13 9.13
N TYR A 413 -1.08 -12.07 9.44
CA TYR A 413 -0.50 -10.99 10.24
C TYR A 413 0.80 -10.47 9.61
N ALA A 414 1.03 -9.16 9.74
CA ALA A 414 2.38 -8.61 9.60
C ALA A 414 3.11 -8.63 10.96
N GLY A 415 4.44 -8.67 10.92
CA GLY A 415 5.27 -8.65 12.12
C GLY A 415 5.41 -7.24 12.68
N LEU A 416 5.23 -7.10 13.99
CA LEU A 416 5.48 -5.86 14.73
C LEU A 416 6.65 -6.07 15.71
N PHE A 417 7.65 -5.20 15.64
CA PHE A 417 8.74 -5.11 16.59
C PHE A 417 8.79 -3.70 17.17
N SER A 418 8.91 -3.59 18.49
CA SER A 418 9.03 -2.30 19.17
C SER A 418 9.69 -2.48 20.53
N ARG A 419 10.45 -1.45 20.96
CA ARG A 419 10.98 -1.30 22.32
C ARG A 419 10.05 -0.46 23.21
N ASP A 420 9.01 0.11 22.62
CA ASP A 420 8.00 0.96 23.29
C ASP A 420 6.67 0.19 23.32
N ASP A 421 6.25 -0.20 24.51
CA ASP A 421 5.03 -1.01 24.70
C ASP A 421 3.77 -0.22 24.36
N ALA A 422 3.72 1.07 24.72
CA ALA A 422 2.57 1.91 24.43
C ALA A 422 2.36 2.11 22.92
N LEU A 423 3.46 2.32 22.16
CA LEU A 423 3.41 2.39 20.70
C LEU A 423 2.99 1.04 20.10
N ALA A 424 3.51 -0.06 20.62
CA ALA A 424 3.14 -1.39 20.14
C ALA A 424 1.65 -1.67 20.34
N ASP A 425 1.12 -1.39 21.53
CA ASP A 425 -0.31 -1.60 21.84
C ASP A 425 -1.22 -0.71 20.99
N ALA A 426 -0.82 0.54 20.76
CA ALA A 426 -1.54 1.48 19.89
C ALA A 426 -1.60 0.96 18.44
N LEU A 427 -0.48 0.45 17.90
CA LEU A 427 -0.43 -0.13 16.56
C LEU A 427 -1.24 -1.43 16.45
N LEU A 428 -1.17 -2.30 17.45
CA LEU A 428 -2.01 -3.52 17.51
C LEU A 428 -3.50 -3.18 17.53
N SER A 429 -3.89 -2.15 18.30
CA SER A 429 -5.28 -1.66 18.34
C SER A 429 -5.72 -1.12 16.98
N ALA A 430 -4.90 -0.28 16.35
CA ALA A 430 -5.16 0.28 15.02
C ALA A 430 -5.25 -0.83 13.95
N GLY A 431 -4.40 -1.85 14.04
CA GLY A 431 -4.43 -3.02 13.16
C GLY A 431 -5.76 -3.77 13.21
N ARG A 432 -6.21 -4.11 14.43
CA ARG A 432 -7.53 -4.75 14.63
C ARG A 432 -8.68 -3.88 14.11
N ALA A 433 -8.64 -2.58 14.36
CA ALA A 433 -9.69 -1.66 13.93
C ALA A 433 -9.75 -1.44 12.42
N SER A 434 -8.61 -1.44 11.75
CA SER A 434 -8.52 -1.29 10.28
C SER A 434 -8.63 -2.62 9.52
N GLY A 435 -8.45 -3.75 10.20
CA GLY A 435 -8.34 -5.06 9.58
C GLY A 435 -7.03 -5.31 8.84
N GLU A 436 -6.00 -4.56 9.19
CA GLU A 436 -4.62 -4.78 8.78
C GLU A 436 -3.85 -5.26 10.02
N GLU A 437 -4.06 -6.52 10.37
CA GLU A 437 -3.68 -7.04 11.67
C GLU A 437 -2.17 -7.29 11.80
N LEU A 438 -1.67 -7.03 13.00
CA LEU A 438 -0.28 -7.20 13.39
C LEU A 438 -0.14 -8.26 14.47
N TRP A 439 1.00 -8.94 14.48
CA TRP A 439 1.43 -9.77 15.58
C TRP A 439 2.76 -9.28 16.12
N ARG A 440 2.82 -8.97 17.44
CA ARG A 440 4.07 -8.52 18.07
C ARG A 440 5.03 -9.67 18.26
N LEU A 441 6.23 -9.55 17.67
CA LEU A 441 7.33 -10.48 17.76
C LEU A 441 8.42 -9.96 18.72
N PRO A 442 9.20 -10.86 19.38
CA PRO A 442 10.15 -10.46 20.39
C PRO A 442 11.43 -9.83 19.82
N LEU A 443 11.96 -8.83 20.51
CA LEU A 443 13.32 -8.30 20.36
C LEU A 443 14.23 -8.86 21.44
N HIS A 444 14.49 -10.18 21.40
CA HIS A 444 15.31 -10.83 22.43
C HIS A 444 16.79 -10.41 22.30
N PRO A 445 17.49 -10.05 23.41
CA PRO A 445 18.87 -9.56 23.35
C PRO A 445 19.87 -10.50 22.66
N SER A 446 19.62 -11.82 22.69
CA SER A 446 20.51 -12.79 21.99
C SER A 446 20.52 -12.61 20.48
N TYR A 447 19.47 -12.02 19.87
CA TYR A 447 19.43 -11.78 18.42
C TYR A 447 20.44 -10.71 18.00
N ALA A 448 20.73 -9.74 18.88
CA ALA A 448 21.76 -8.74 18.64
C ALA A 448 23.17 -9.35 18.54
N LYS A 449 23.45 -10.42 19.31
CA LYS A 449 24.74 -11.12 19.25
C LYS A 449 24.98 -11.77 17.89
N ASP A 450 23.93 -12.16 17.20
CA ASP A 450 24.02 -12.76 15.87
C ASP A 450 24.45 -11.77 14.78
N LEU A 451 24.46 -10.46 15.12
CA LEU A 451 24.91 -9.36 14.25
C LEU A 451 26.36 -8.92 14.52
N GLU A 452 27.10 -9.56 15.42
CA GLU A 452 28.49 -9.21 15.71
C GLU A 452 29.39 -9.49 14.49
N SER A 453 30.23 -8.52 14.12
CA SER A 453 31.24 -8.67 13.05
C SER A 453 32.65 -8.55 13.62
N PRO A 454 33.63 -9.31 13.13
CA PRO A 454 35.02 -9.17 13.55
C PRO A 454 35.71 -7.94 12.95
N ILE A 455 35.14 -7.28 11.94
CA ILE A 455 35.78 -6.20 11.16
C ILE A 455 34.95 -4.92 11.07
N ALA A 456 33.70 -4.93 11.57
CA ALA A 456 32.79 -3.79 11.57
C ALA A 456 32.00 -3.75 12.89
N ASP A 457 31.23 -2.67 13.12
CA ASP A 457 30.39 -2.58 14.33
C ASP A 457 29.29 -3.67 14.33
N LEU A 458 28.74 -3.97 13.15
CA LEU A 458 27.69 -4.97 12.95
C LEU A 458 27.91 -5.74 11.63
N ARG A 459 27.05 -6.75 11.38
CA ARG A 459 26.84 -7.35 10.06
C ARG A 459 25.37 -7.23 9.65
N ASN A 460 25.09 -7.20 8.34
CA ASN A 460 23.71 -7.04 7.87
C ASN A 460 22.87 -8.32 7.91
N GLY A 461 23.45 -9.47 8.17
CA GLY A 461 22.79 -10.76 8.27
C GLY A 461 23.24 -11.56 9.47
N GLY A 462 22.36 -12.38 10.03
CA GLY A 462 22.68 -13.25 11.16
C GLY A 462 23.60 -14.40 10.76
N SER A 463 24.52 -14.78 11.67
CA SER A 463 25.45 -15.89 11.47
C SER A 463 24.79 -17.24 11.69
N SER A 464 23.77 -17.32 12.55
CA SER A 464 23.10 -18.57 12.91
C SER A 464 22.07 -19.06 11.90
N GLY A 465 21.58 -18.17 11.02
CA GLY A 465 20.44 -18.43 10.13
C GLY A 465 19.11 -18.58 10.86
N ARG A 466 19.05 -18.26 12.15
CA ARG A 466 17.85 -18.36 13.00
C ARG A 466 17.27 -16.98 13.29
N ALA A 467 15.99 -16.92 13.73
CA ALA A 467 15.30 -15.71 14.15
C ALA A 467 15.38 -14.54 13.16
N GLY A 468 15.39 -14.82 11.85
CA GLY A 468 15.70 -13.87 10.79
C GLY A 468 14.95 -12.54 10.87
N ALA A 469 13.64 -12.56 11.19
CA ALA A 469 12.84 -11.34 11.38
C ALA A 469 13.32 -10.52 12.59
N GLY A 470 13.56 -11.18 13.74
CA GLY A 470 14.09 -10.52 14.94
C GLY A 470 15.50 -9.97 14.76
N VAL A 471 16.38 -10.69 14.05
CA VAL A 471 17.73 -10.24 13.68
C VAL A 471 17.64 -9.01 12.77
N GLY A 472 16.73 -9.01 11.77
CA GLY A 472 16.49 -7.86 10.91
C GLY A 472 16.03 -6.63 11.69
N ALA A 473 15.08 -6.81 12.60
CA ALA A 473 14.58 -5.74 13.46
C ALA A 473 15.67 -5.19 14.41
N HIS A 474 16.53 -6.06 14.96
CA HIS A 474 17.68 -5.63 15.76
C HIS A 474 18.70 -4.82 14.96
N PHE A 475 18.98 -5.24 13.71
CA PHE A 475 19.85 -4.48 12.83
C PHE A 475 19.30 -3.07 12.63
N ILE A 476 18.05 -2.93 12.18
CA ILE A 476 17.40 -1.62 11.98
C ILE A 476 17.40 -0.80 13.28
N GLY A 477 16.99 -1.42 14.38
CA GLY A 477 16.91 -0.78 15.70
C GLY A 477 18.25 -0.26 16.25
N ALA A 478 19.40 -0.72 15.73
CA ALA A 478 20.73 -0.21 16.11
C ALA A 478 20.97 1.24 15.63
N TRP A 479 20.20 1.74 14.65
CA TRP A 479 20.26 3.13 14.16
C TRP A 479 19.14 4.01 14.70
N VAL A 480 18.31 3.50 15.61
CA VAL A 480 17.32 4.33 16.32
C VAL A 480 18.01 5.03 17.50
N GLN A 481 17.86 6.36 17.55
CA GLN A 481 18.44 7.17 18.62
C GLN A 481 17.74 6.91 19.97
N PRO A 482 18.46 7.02 21.08
CA PRO A 482 17.87 6.88 22.41
C PRO A 482 16.70 7.88 22.61
N GLY A 483 15.62 7.41 23.21
CA GLY A 483 14.44 8.24 23.51
C GLY A 483 13.45 8.43 22.37
N VAL A 484 13.72 7.89 21.17
CA VAL A 484 12.76 7.87 20.07
C VAL A 484 11.83 6.66 20.22
N ALA A 485 10.52 6.89 20.31
CA ALA A 485 9.53 5.83 20.24
C ALA A 485 9.54 5.22 18.84
N TRP A 486 9.91 3.94 18.75
CA TRP A 486 10.15 3.26 17.47
C TRP A 486 9.39 1.95 17.35
N ALA A 487 8.86 1.72 16.14
CA ALA A 487 8.33 0.42 15.73
C ALA A 487 8.78 0.07 14.30
N HIS A 488 9.08 -1.21 14.09
CA HIS A 488 9.31 -1.81 12.78
C HIS A 488 8.12 -2.70 12.41
N LEU A 489 7.56 -2.50 11.22
CA LEU A 489 6.52 -3.33 10.63
C LEU A 489 7.13 -4.15 9.50
N ASP A 490 7.32 -5.46 9.73
CA ASP A 490 7.69 -6.39 8.66
C ASP A 490 6.43 -6.89 7.97
N ILE A 491 6.16 -6.33 6.80
CA ILE A 491 4.94 -6.58 6.02
C ILE A 491 5.14 -7.59 4.88
N ALA A 492 6.25 -8.33 4.86
CA ALA A 492 6.56 -9.27 3.79
C ALA A 492 5.47 -10.32 3.57
N SER A 493 4.80 -10.76 4.64
CA SER A 493 3.66 -11.68 4.61
C SER A 493 2.39 -11.09 3.99
N MET A 494 2.21 -9.78 4.09
CA MET A 494 0.94 -9.09 3.81
C MET A 494 0.96 -8.22 2.55
N ALA A 495 2.13 -7.95 1.97
CA ALA A 495 2.29 -6.99 0.88
C ALA A 495 1.61 -7.42 -0.43
N TRP A 496 1.52 -8.72 -0.67
CA TRP A 496 0.93 -9.31 -1.87
C TRP A 496 0.04 -10.50 -1.52
N ARG A 497 -1.19 -10.52 -2.07
CA ARG A 497 -2.17 -11.59 -1.85
C ARG A 497 -2.29 -12.43 -3.11
N ASP A 498 -2.08 -13.73 -3.01
CA ASP A 498 -2.31 -14.68 -4.12
C ASP A 498 -3.73 -15.27 -4.03
N ASP A 499 -3.91 -16.32 -3.23
CA ASP A 499 -5.17 -17.06 -3.13
C ASP A 499 -6.01 -16.67 -1.92
N SER A 500 -5.42 -15.98 -0.96
CA SER A 500 -6.03 -15.61 0.32
C SER A 500 -6.66 -14.21 0.29
N ALA A 501 -7.37 -13.88 -0.79
CA ALA A 501 -8.02 -12.59 -0.90
C ALA A 501 -9.03 -12.34 0.23
N LEU A 502 -8.89 -11.20 0.89
CA LEU A 502 -9.90 -10.68 1.81
C LEU A 502 -10.82 -9.72 1.05
N PRO A 503 -12.06 -9.51 1.48
CA PRO A 503 -12.96 -8.60 0.78
C PRO A 503 -12.34 -7.23 0.49
N THR A 504 -11.66 -6.63 1.47
CA THR A 504 -10.99 -5.32 1.36
C THR A 504 -9.57 -5.38 0.81
N MET A 505 -8.98 -6.56 0.62
CA MET A 505 -7.65 -6.80 0.04
C MET A 505 -7.76 -7.87 -1.07
N PRO A 506 -8.17 -7.48 -2.29
CA PRO A 506 -8.25 -8.41 -3.41
C PRO A 506 -6.86 -8.93 -3.79
N THR A 507 -6.82 -9.96 -4.63
CA THR A 507 -5.58 -10.54 -5.18
C THR A 507 -4.66 -9.47 -5.77
N GLY A 508 -3.37 -9.59 -5.53
CA GLY A 508 -2.33 -8.65 -5.95
C GLY A 508 -1.84 -7.76 -4.80
N ALA A 509 -1.42 -6.57 -5.12
CA ALA A 509 -0.91 -5.60 -4.14
C ALA A 509 -1.98 -5.23 -3.11
N SER A 510 -1.68 -5.44 -1.83
CA SER A 510 -2.60 -5.15 -0.72
C SER A 510 -2.62 -3.68 -0.31
N ALA A 511 -1.48 -2.98 -0.44
CA ALA A 511 -1.18 -1.70 0.19
C ALA A 511 -1.34 -1.75 1.73
N PHE A 512 -0.98 -2.90 2.32
CA PHE A 512 -1.02 -3.10 3.76
C PHE A 512 -0.28 -1.99 4.50
N GLY A 513 -0.87 -1.49 5.55
CA GLY A 513 -0.33 -0.44 6.41
C GLY A 513 -0.93 0.94 6.14
N VAL A 514 -1.46 1.25 4.96
CA VAL A 514 -2.06 2.58 4.70
C VAL A 514 -3.25 2.85 5.62
N ARG A 515 -4.16 1.91 5.74
CA ARG A 515 -5.34 2.02 6.61
C ARG A 515 -4.97 1.96 8.08
N LEU A 516 -4.04 1.08 8.44
CA LEU A 516 -3.52 0.90 9.78
C LEU A 516 -2.87 2.19 10.30
N LEU A 517 -1.97 2.79 9.53
CA LEU A 517 -1.26 4.00 9.94
C LEU A 517 -2.17 5.23 9.96
N ASP A 518 -3.13 5.34 9.03
CA ASP A 518 -4.18 6.36 9.12
C ASP A 518 -5.02 6.18 10.38
N ARG A 519 -5.40 4.94 10.71
CA ARG A 519 -6.15 4.62 11.92
C ARG A 519 -5.37 4.91 13.19
N TYR A 520 -4.08 4.57 13.22
CA TYR A 520 -3.18 4.93 14.31
C TYR A 520 -3.15 6.44 14.55
N VAL A 521 -3.02 7.22 13.48
CA VAL A 521 -3.02 8.68 13.59
C VAL A 521 -4.35 9.19 14.14
N ARG A 522 -5.50 8.70 13.65
CA ARG A 522 -6.83 9.10 14.14
C ARG A 522 -7.00 8.85 15.64
N ASP A 523 -6.69 7.63 16.06
CA ASP A 523 -7.05 7.18 17.40
C ASP A 523 -6.05 7.63 18.48
N HIS A 524 -4.76 7.78 18.12
CA HIS A 524 -3.70 8.00 19.10
C HIS A 524 -2.96 9.34 18.95
N ILE A 525 -3.12 10.01 17.83
CA ILE A 525 -2.44 11.29 17.58
C ILE A 525 -3.45 12.45 17.55
N GLU A 526 -4.57 12.29 16.87
CA GLU A 526 -5.61 13.32 16.73
C GLU A 526 -6.61 13.31 17.91
N ALA A 527 -6.97 12.13 18.43
CA ALA A 527 -7.95 12.00 19.53
C ALA A 527 -7.45 12.55 20.87
N GLY A 528 -6.15 12.70 21.05
CA GLY A 528 -5.55 13.29 22.25
C GLY A 528 -5.48 14.83 22.25
N ARG A 529 -6.17 15.50 21.31
CA ARG A 529 -6.17 16.97 21.13
C ARG A 529 -7.48 17.62 21.50
#